data_06d7d2f65d65bced4e8db8428656ec63
#
_entry.id   06d7d2f65d65bced4e8db8428656ec63
#
_cell.length_a   1.000
_cell.length_b   1.000
_cell.length_c   1.000
_cell.angle_alpha   90.00
_cell.angle_beta   90.00
_cell.angle_gamma   90.00
#
_symmetry.space_group_name_H-M   'P 1'
#
loop_
_entity.id
_entity.type
_entity.pdbx_description
1 polymer ?
#
loop_
_entity_poly.entity_id
_entity_poly.type
_entity_poly.pdbx_seq_one_letter_code
_entity_poly.pdbx_strand_id
1 'polypeptide(L)'
;MRYVSLGGCGLKVSRIGLGMMSYGDPASQQWALSEDSAEPIVRQAVEAGVTFFDTADMYSGGASEEITGRLLGRLFPRRDDFVVATKLYYPTGPWPNDRGLSRKHILASIDSSLKRLGTDYVDLYQIHRWDEQTPIEETM
;
A
#
# COMPACT_ATOMS: atom_id res chain seq x y z
N MET A 1 -0.39 20.16 -10.12
CA MET A 1 0.43 19.38 -9.13
C MET A 1 1.92 19.59 -9.38
N ARG A 2 2.77 19.57 -8.32
CA ARG A 2 4.24 19.55 -8.45
C ARG A 2 4.74 18.12 -8.20
N TYR A 3 5.76 17.72 -8.95
CA TYR A 3 6.41 16.40 -8.80
C TYR A 3 7.83 16.57 -8.30
N VAL A 4 8.29 15.67 -7.44
CA VAL A 4 9.61 15.68 -6.82
C VAL A 4 10.22 14.28 -6.86
N SER A 5 11.54 14.19 -6.71
CA SER A 5 12.19 12.89 -6.52
C SER A 5 11.88 12.35 -5.11
N LEU A 6 11.61 11.06 -5.02
CA LEU A 6 11.44 10.38 -3.74
C LEU A 6 12.83 10.16 -3.10
N GLY A 7 13.12 10.90 -2.04
CA GLY A 7 14.45 10.86 -1.44
C GLY A 7 15.58 11.18 -2.43
N GLY A 8 16.63 10.37 -2.41
CA GLY A 8 17.80 10.51 -3.29
C GLY A 8 17.74 9.69 -4.58
N CYS A 9 16.62 9.08 -4.90
CA CYS A 9 16.49 8.24 -6.11
C CYS A 9 15.82 8.97 -7.27
N GLY A 10 15.80 8.34 -8.45
CA GLY A 10 15.21 8.90 -9.67
C GLY A 10 13.69 8.82 -9.75
N LEU A 11 13.03 8.08 -8.83
CA LEU A 11 11.58 7.90 -8.82
C LEU A 11 10.87 9.24 -8.57
N LYS A 12 9.96 9.62 -9.47
CA LYS A 12 9.17 10.85 -9.37
C LYS A 12 7.80 10.56 -8.77
N VAL A 13 7.44 11.34 -7.77
CA VAL A 13 6.13 11.29 -7.11
C VAL A 13 5.47 12.66 -7.07
N SER A 14 4.15 12.70 -7.02
CA SER A 14 3.44 13.93 -6.66
C SER A 14 3.87 14.35 -5.25
N ARG A 15 4.01 15.66 -5.03
CA ARG A 15 4.43 16.20 -3.74
C ARG A 15 3.43 15.90 -2.60
N ILE A 16 2.19 15.63 -2.96
CA ILE A 16 1.14 15.15 -2.06
C ILE A 16 0.90 13.68 -2.38
N GLY A 17 0.94 12.82 -1.38
CA GLY A 17 0.52 11.43 -1.47
C GLY A 17 -0.87 11.24 -0.85
N LEU A 18 -1.63 10.28 -1.35
CA LEU A 18 -2.90 9.88 -0.76
C LEU A 18 -2.71 8.62 0.08
N GLY A 19 -2.98 8.74 1.41
CA GLY A 19 -3.06 7.60 2.30
C GLY A 19 -4.36 6.82 2.07
N MET A 20 -4.26 5.51 1.91
CA MET A 20 -5.38 4.63 1.60
C MET A 20 -5.94 3.91 2.84
N MET A 21 -5.42 4.16 4.03
CA MET A 21 -5.81 3.48 5.27
C MET A 21 -7.31 3.61 5.58
N SER A 22 -7.92 4.73 5.22
CA SER A 22 -9.35 5.00 5.49
C SER A 22 -10.30 4.29 4.52
N TYR A 23 -9.80 3.57 3.55
CA TYR A 23 -10.62 2.83 2.57
C TYR A 23 -10.54 1.34 2.85
N GLY A 24 -11.68 0.70 3.10
CA GLY A 24 -11.74 -0.68 3.53
C GLY A 24 -13.16 -1.15 3.78
N ASP A 25 -13.31 -2.06 4.74
CA ASP A 25 -14.60 -2.62 5.12
C ASP A 25 -15.20 -1.86 6.32
N PRO A 26 -16.32 -1.11 6.13
CA PRO A 26 -16.99 -0.42 7.24
C PRO A 26 -17.53 -1.36 8.33
N ALA A 27 -17.77 -2.64 8.01
CA ALA A 27 -18.21 -3.61 9.00
C ALA A 27 -17.07 -4.03 9.96
N SER A 28 -15.83 -3.99 9.48
CA SER A 28 -14.65 -4.29 10.31
C SER A 28 -14.12 -3.06 11.05
N GLN A 29 -14.27 -1.87 10.47
CA GLN A 29 -13.81 -0.59 11.04
C GLN A 29 -14.81 0.52 10.71
N GLN A 30 -15.52 1.02 11.72
CA GLN A 30 -16.61 2.02 11.55
C GLN A 30 -16.20 3.31 10.82
N TRP A 31 -14.93 3.68 10.87
CA TRP A 31 -14.39 4.87 10.18
C TRP A 31 -13.92 4.57 8.76
N ALA A 32 -13.88 3.30 8.35
CA ALA A 32 -13.49 2.94 7.00
C ALA A 32 -14.60 3.28 6.00
N LEU A 33 -14.20 3.70 4.82
CA LEU A 33 -15.10 3.95 3.69
C LEU A 33 -15.06 2.76 2.73
N SER A 34 -16.23 2.33 2.30
CA SER A 34 -16.34 1.33 1.23
C SER A 34 -15.74 1.84 -0.09
N GLU A 35 -15.50 0.93 -1.03
CA GLU A 35 -14.97 1.29 -2.36
C GLU A 35 -15.82 2.35 -3.07
N ASP A 36 -17.15 2.20 -3.04
CA ASP A 36 -18.07 3.17 -3.67
C ASP A 36 -17.95 4.57 -3.08
N SER A 37 -17.75 4.65 -1.76
CA SER A 37 -17.54 5.92 -1.06
C SER A 37 -16.12 6.48 -1.26
N ALA A 38 -15.15 5.62 -1.47
CA ALA A 38 -13.75 5.98 -1.70
C ALA A 38 -13.51 6.51 -3.12
N GLU A 39 -14.18 5.91 -4.13
CA GLU A 39 -13.92 6.21 -5.54
C GLU A 39 -13.99 7.71 -5.89
N PRO A 40 -15.02 8.49 -5.50
CA PRO A 40 -15.06 9.90 -5.83
C PRO A 40 -13.90 10.70 -5.22
N ILE A 41 -13.44 10.33 -4.02
CA ILE A 41 -12.32 10.98 -3.33
C ILE A 41 -11.00 10.68 -4.05
N VAL A 42 -10.76 9.39 -4.36
CA VAL A 42 -9.55 8.96 -5.05
C VAL A 42 -9.53 9.55 -6.47
N ARG A 43 -10.66 9.57 -7.18
CA ARG A 43 -10.80 10.18 -8.49
C ARG A 43 -10.44 11.67 -8.46
N GLN A 44 -10.97 12.41 -7.51
CA GLN A 44 -10.63 13.82 -7.34
C GLN A 44 -9.13 14.04 -7.09
N ALA A 45 -8.50 13.17 -6.30
CA ALA A 45 -7.06 13.22 -6.07
C ALA A 45 -6.27 12.95 -7.37
N VAL A 46 -6.66 11.95 -8.15
CA VAL A 46 -6.04 11.63 -9.46
C VAL A 46 -6.20 12.80 -10.43
N GLU A 47 -7.39 13.36 -10.55
CA GLU A 47 -7.67 14.53 -11.42
C GLU A 47 -6.88 15.77 -10.98
N ALA A 48 -6.60 15.92 -9.69
CA ALA A 48 -5.71 16.96 -9.16
C ALA A 48 -4.21 16.66 -9.41
N GLY A 49 -3.87 15.50 -10.00
CA GLY A 49 -2.51 15.09 -10.36
C GLY A 49 -1.76 14.35 -9.25
N VAL A 50 -2.45 13.77 -8.26
CA VAL A 50 -1.83 12.86 -7.29
C VAL A 50 -1.48 11.56 -8.01
N THR A 51 -0.22 11.14 -7.86
CA THR A 51 0.32 9.89 -8.44
C THR A 51 0.98 8.99 -7.40
N PHE A 52 0.92 9.34 -6.13
CA PHE A 52 1.53 8.57 -5.04
C PHE A 52 0.48 8.13 -4.04
N PHE A 53 0.35 6.80 -3.84
CA PHE A 53 -0.67 6.16 -3.01
C PHE A 53 -0.01 5.23 -2.01
N ASP A 54 -0.38 5.35 -0.73
CA ASP A 54 0.24 4.64 0.38
C ASP A 54 -0.79 3.77 1.12
N THR A 55 -0.61 2.46 1.07
CA THR A 55 -1.43 1.46 1.77
C THR A 55 -0.55 0.57 2.67
N ALA A 56 -1.12 -0.50 3.23
CA ALA A 56 -0.42 -1.53 4.00
C ALA A 56 -1.21 -2.84 4.00
N ASP A 57 -0.51 -3.95 4.19
CA ASP A 57 -1.07 -5.31 4.24
C ASP A 57 -2.13 -5.49 5.34
N MET A 58 -1.98 -4.79 6.47
CA MET A 58 -2.88 -4.91 7.61
C MET A 58 -4.10 -3.97 7.55
N TYR A 59 -4.15 -2.97 6.66
CA TYR A 59 -5.25 -2.00 6.63
C TYR A 59 -6.56 -2.68 6.22
N SER A 60 -7.54 -2.66 7.15
CA SER A 60 -8.83 -3.36 7.00
C SER A 60 -8.64 -4.84 6.60
N GLY A 61 -7.63 -5.52 7.18
CA GLY A 61 -7.36 -6.92 6.89
C GLY A 61 -6.98 -7.21 5.44
N GLY A 62 -6.41 -6.24 4.74
CA GLY A 62 -6.04 -6.31 3.32
C GLY A 62 -7.03 -5.65 2.36
N ALA A 63 -8.26 -5.34 2.80
CA ALA A 63 -9.28 -4.72 1.94
C ALA A 63 -8.82 -3.36 1.38
N SER A 64 -7.99 -2.60 2.12
CA SER A 64 -7.41 -1.36 1.61
C SER A 64 -6.54 -1.58 0.36
N GLU A 65 -5.70 -2.62 0.34
CA GLU A 65 -4.90 -2.96 -0.84
C GLU A 65 -5.79 -3.38 -2.03
N GLU A 66 -6.84 -4.18 -1.79
CA GLU A 66 -7.78 -4.58 -2.84
C GLU A 66 -8.50 -3.39 -3.46
N ILE A 67 -9.02 -2.47 -2.64
CA ILE A 67 -9.67 -1.24 -3.09
C ILE A 67 -8.67 -0.37 -3.85
N THR A 68 -7.46 -0.19 -3.31
CA THR A 68 -6.39 0.57 -3.97
C THR A 68 -6.11 0.03 -5.36
N GLY A 69 -5.87 -1.28 -5.49
CA GLY A 69 -5.58 -1.91 -6.76
C GLY A 69 -6.70 -1.73 -7.80
N ARG A 70 -7.96 -1.98 -7.39
CA ARG A 70 -9.12 -1.82 -8.29
C ARG A 70 -9.32 -0.37 -8.71
N LEU A 71 -9.24 0.59 -7.78
CA LEU A 71 -9.44 2.00 -8.11
C LEU A 71 -8.34 2.54 -9.01
N LEU A 72 -7.06 2.29 -8.70
CA LEU A 72 -5.96 2.78 -9.51
C LEU A 72 -5.94 2.13 -10.90
N GLY A 73 -6.24 0.83 -11.00
CA GLY A 73 -6.35 0.13 -12.29
C GLY A 73 -7.48 0.66 -13.19
N ARG A 74 -8.53 1.28 -12.62
CA ARG A 74 -9.60 1.94 -13.39
C ARG A 74 -9.31 3.41 -13.71
N LEU A 75 -8.57 4.09 -12.84
CA LEU A 75 -8.36 5.54 -12.94
C LEU A 75 -7.12 5.92 -13.76
N PHE A 76 -6.14 5.03 -13.85
CA PHE A 76 -4.93 5.25 -14.65
C PHE A 76 -4.88 4.36 -15.88
N PRO A 77 -4.43 4.87 -17.04
CA PRO A 77 -4.31 4.09 -18.27
C PRO A 77 -3.26 2.98 -18.18
N ARG A 78 -2.17 3.21 -17.43
CA ARG A 78 -1.04 2.30 -17.32
C ARG A 78 -0.57 2.22 -15.86
N ARG A 79 -0.04 1.05 -15.48
CA ARG A 79 0.56 0.83 -14.16
C ARG A 79 1.71 1.79 -13.85
N ASP A 80 2.48 2.17 -14.85
CA ASP A 80 3.64 3.09 -14.72
C ASP A 80 3.25 4.55 -14.44
N ASP A 81 1.97 4.92 -14.55
CA ASP A 81 1.51 6.29 -14.38
C ASP A 81 1.32 6.68 -12.90
N PHE A 82 1.43 5.71 -11.97
CA PHE A 82 1.31 5.95 -10.54
C PHE A 82 2.33 5.13 -9.72
N VAL A 83 2.57 5.59 -8.51
CA VAL A 83 3.45 4.96 -7.52
C VAL A 83 2.61 4.39 -6.39
N VAL A 84 2.75 3.10 -6.12
CA VAL A 84 2.12 2.41 -4.99
C VAL A 84 3.16 2.01 -3.97
N ALA A 85 2.92 2.46 -2.73
CA ALA A 85 3.64 2.00 -1.56
C ALA A 85 2.74 1.06 -0.74
N THR A 86 3.31 -0.05 -0.26
CA THR A 86 2.69 -0.87 0.77
C THR A 86 3.67 -1.21 1.87
N LYS A 87 3.18 -1.78 2.97
CA LYS A 87 3.96 -2.02 4.19
C LYS A 87 3.63 -3.38 4.77
N LEU A 88 4.59 -3.92 5.52
CA LEU A 88 4.42 -5.13 6.32
C LEU A 88 4.97 -4.92 7.74
N TYR A 89 4.59 -5.76 8.66
CA TYR A 89 5.10 -5.97 10.02
C TYR A 89 4.05 -6.59 10.94
N TYR A 90 2.83 -6.00 10.94
CA TYR A 90 1.76 -6.41 11.85
C TYR A 90 1.25 -7.81 11.52
N PRO A 91 0.63 -8.51 12.49
CA PRO A 91 0.09 -9.83 12.24
C PRO A 91 -0.96 -9.81 11.13
N THR A 92 -0.78 -10.70 10.15
CA THR A 92 -1.75 -10.99 9.08
C THR A 92 -2.45 -12.33 9.27
N GLY A 93 -2.06 -13.08 10.32
CA GLY A 93 -2.62 -14.37 10.69
C GLY A 93 -2.23 -14.78 12.11
N PRO A 94 -2.65 -15.97 12.55
CA PRO A 94 -2.47 -16.43 13.94
C PRO A 94 -1.10 -17.08 14.22
N TRP A 95 -0.32 -17.38 13.17
CA TRP A 95 0.91 -18.16 13.32
C TRP A 95 2.14 -17.32 13.63
N PRO A 96 3.18 -17.89 14.26
CA PRO A 96 4.38 -17.15 14.66
C PRO A 96 5.08 -16.43 13.51
N ASN A 97 5.02 -16.98 12.29
CA ASN A 97 5.66 -16.39 11.09
C ASN A 97 4.73 -15.49 10.28
N ASP A 98 3.56 -15.15 10.81
CA ASP A 98 2.62 -14.23 10.13
C ASP A 98 2.82 -12.77 10.56
N ARG A 99 3.99 -12.44 11.13
CA ARG A 99 4.35 -11.10 11.61
C ARG A 99 5.86 -10.87 11.59
N GLY A 100 6.24 -9.61 11.82
CA GLY A 100 7.64 -9.19 11.97
C GLY A 100 8.33 -8.95 10.64
N LEU A 101 9.67 -8.92 10.67
CA LEU A 101 10.48 -8.60 9.49
C LEU A 101 11.44 -9.72 9.09
N SER A 102 11.14 -10.97 9.49
CA SER A 102 11.91 -12.10 8.97
C SER A 102 11.81 -12.16 7.43
N ARG A 103 12.89 -12.56 6.78
CA ARG A 103 12.91 -12.73 5.32
C ARG A 103 11.76 -13.61 4.82
N LYS A 104 11.41 -14.65 5.60
CA LYS A 104 10.28 -15.52 5.28
C LYS A 104 8.96 -14.73 5.23
N HIS A 105 8.68 -13.90 6.25
CA HIS A 105 7.45 -13.12 6.30
C HIS A 105 7.44 -12.00 5.24
N ILE A 106 8.57 -11.34 5.02
CA ILE A 106 8.70 -10.31 3.98
C ILE A 106 8.27 -10.85 2.60
N LEU A 107 8.81 -12.02 2.20
CA LEU A 107 8.49 -12.61 0.91
C LEU A 107 7.04 -13.10 0.82
N ALA A 108 6.53 -13.75 1.86
CA ALA A 108 5.13 -14.20 1.90
C ALA A 108 4.13 -13.02 1.89
N SER A 109 4.48 -11.95 2.60
CA SER A 109 3.66 -10.75 2.71
C SER A 109 3.58 -9.99 1.38
N ILE A 110 4.73 -9.81 0.69
CA ILE A 110 4.70 -9.12 -0.61
C ILE A 110 3.90 -9.93 -1.65
N ASP A 111 4.04 -11.25 -1.70
CA ASP A 111 3.27 -12.10 -2.61
C ASP A 111 1.75 -11.96 -2.38
N SER A 112 1.34 -11.83 -1.12
CA SER A 112 -0.05 -11.61 -0.74
C SER A 112 -0.53 -10.19 -1.10
N SER A 113 0.30 -9.18 -0.87
CA SER A 113 0.03 -7.78 -1.21
C SER A 113 -0.13 -7.58 -2.72
N LEU A 114 0.76 -8.17 -3.53
CA LEU A 114 0.68 -8.13 -4.99
C LEU A 114 -0.63 -8.72 -5.52
N LYS A 115 -1.09 -9.84 -4.93
CA LYS A 115 -2.39 -10.44 -5.29
C LYS A 115 -3.56 -9.51 -4.97
N ARG A 116 -3.57 -8.88 -3.78
CA ARG A 116 -4.64 -7.95 -3.39
C ARG A 116 -4.63 -6.69 -4.23
N LEU A 117 -3.44 -6.14 -4.51
CA LEU A 117 -3.27 -4.97 -5.38
C LEU A 117 -3.55 -5.26 -6.87
N GLY A 118 -3.55 -6.53 -7.28
CA GLY A 118 -3.74 -6.91 -8.69
C GLY A 118 -2.61 -6.45 -9.61
N THR A 119 -1.38 -6.45 -9.12
CA THR A 119 -0.19 -6.01 -9.84
C THR A 119 0.97 -6.99 -9.61
N ASP A 120 1.99 -6.94 -10.45
CA ASP A 120 3.19 -7.78 -10.36
C ASP A 120 4.37 -7.08 -9.67
N TYR A 121 4.25 -5.79 -9.33
CA TYR A 121 5.23 -5.06 -8.54
C TYR A 121 4.61 -3.93 -7.72
N VAL A 122 5.31 -3.52 -6.64
CA VAL A 122 5.09 -2.26 -5.93
C VAL A 122 6.33 -1.38 -6.13
N ASP A 123 6.14 -0.07 -6.08
CA ASP A 123 7.23 0.89 -6.29
C ASP A 123 8.01 1.14 -5.00
N LEU A 124 7.35 1.01 -3.87
CA LEU A 124 7.94 1.20 -2.55
C LEU A 124 7.40 0.13 -1.59
N TYR A 125 8.29 -0.69 -1.05
CA TYR A 125 7.96 -1.66 -0.02
C TYR A 125 8.58 -1.23 1.29
N GLN A 126 7.77 -1.02 2.31
CA GLN A 126 8.18 -0.37 3.55
C GLN A 126 8.05 -1.30 4.74
N ILE A 127 8.94 -1.17 5.69
CA ILE A 127 8.72 -1.70 7.04
C ILE A 127 7.78 -0.75 7.78
N HIS A 128 6.68 -1.29 8.35
CA HIS A 128 5.68 -0.50 9.07
C HIS A 128 6.18 -0.08 10.46
N ARG A 129 7.00 -0.94 11.08
CA ARG A 129 7.64 -0.76 12.38
C ARG A 129 9.02 -1.41 12.36
N TRP A 130 9.89 -0.90 13.21
CA TRP A 130 11.14 -1.58 13.52
C TRP A 130 10.86 -2.91 14.24
N ASP A 131 11.62 -3.95 13.91
CA ASP A 131 11.54 -5.26 14.55
C ASP A 131 12.86 -5.54 15.29
N GLU A 132 12.82 -5.44 16.61
CA GLU A 132 13.98 -5.69 17.47
C GLU A 132 14.41 -7.17 17.51
N GLN A 133 13.55 -8.07 17.05
CA GLN A 133 13.79 -9.51 17.08
C GLN A 133 14.43 -10.03 15.78
N THR A 134 14.47 -9.21 14.74
CA THR A 134 15.02 -9.59 13.45
C THR A 134 16.27 -8.75 13.13
N PRO A 135 17.44 -9.39 12.86
CA PRO A 135 18.63 -8.66 12.42
C PRO A 135 18.35 -7.82 11.17
N ILE A 136 18.89 -6.60 11.14
CA ILE A 136 18.65 -5.69 9.99
C ILE A 136 19.17 -6.27 8.68
N GLU A 137 20.23 -7.05 8.73
CA GLU A 137 20.84 -7.73 7.58
C GLU A 137 19.92 -8.80 6.97
N GLU A 138 19.01 -9.37 7.76
CA GLU A 138 17.99 -10.28 7.24
C GLU A 138 16.83 -9.53 6.58
N THR A 139 16.49 -8.35 7.12
CA THR A 139 15.41 -7.51 6.61
C THR A 139 15.78 -6.85 5.28
N MET A 140 17.05 -6.44 5.12
CA MET A 140 17.57 -5.74 3.94
C MET A 140 18.12 -6.69 2.88
#